data_9efa64f9ffd681490040b86078a18db6
#
_entry.id   9efa64f9ffd681490040b86078a18db6
#
_cell.length_a   1.000
_cell.length_b   1.000
_cell.length_c   1.000
_cell.angle_alpha   90.00
_cell.angle_beta   90.00
_cell.angle_gamma   90.00
#
_symmetry.space_group_name_H-M   'P 1'
#
loop_
_entity.id
_entity.type
_entity.pdbx_description
1 polymer ?
#
loop_
_entity_poly.entity_id
_entity_poly.type
_entity_poly.pdbx_seq_one_letter_code
_entity_poly.pdbx_strand_id
1 'polypeptide(L)'
;MAGLRLQGVAPLGLDPIDLDLAAGERVFLSGPSGSGKSLLLRAVADLDPCPGEVWLDGTARSALPAPQWRRRVALLPAEAHWWADSVGEHLPAGCEALLADLGFGPETLGWAISRLSTGERQRLALAR
;
A
#
# COMPACT_ATOMS: atom_id res chain seq x y z
N MET A 1 -4.47 15.05 -15.74
CA MET A 1 -4.66 15.39 -14.34
C MET A 1 -4.37 14.19 -13.45
N ALA A 2 -3.55 14.38 -12.47
CA ALA A 2 -3.18 13.29 -11.55
C ALA A 2 -4.38 12.91 -10.68
N GLY A 3 -4.67 11.63 -10.60
CA GLY A 3 -5.78 11.12 -9.81
C GLY A 3 -5.94 9.63 -9.98
N LEU A 4 -6.68 9.02 -9.06
CA LEU A 4 -7.05 7.62 -9.10
C LEU A 4 -8.52 7.48 -9.47
N ARG A 5 -8.82 6.63 -10.44
CA ARG A 5 -10.19 6.35 -10.86
C ARG A 5 -10.44 4.85 -10.87
N LEU A 6 -11.54 4.45 -10.25
CA LEU A 6 -12.08 3.10 -10.30
C LEU A 6 -13.35 3.09 -11.15
N GLN A 7 -13.49 2.12 -12.03
CA GLN A 7 -14.69 1.94 -12.83
C GLN A 7 -15.09 0.47 -12.86
N GLY A 8 -16.24 0.17 -12.30
CA GLY A 8 -16.80 -1.16 -12.24
C GLY A 8 -15.93 -2.17 -11.49
N VAL A 9 -15.11 -1.71 -10.54
CA VAL A 9 -14.22 -2.58 -9.77
C VAL A 9 -15.04 -3.44 -8.83
N ALA A 10 -15.07 -4.74 -9.10
CA ALA A 10 -15.92 -5.70 -8.39
C ALA A 10 -15.10 -6.85 -7.81
N PRO A 11 -14.43 -6.65 -6.65
CA PRO A 11 -13.78 -7.74 -5.94
C PRO A 11 -14.78 -8.85 -5.61
N LEU A 12 -14.29 -10.06 -5.41
CA LEU A 12 -15.09 -11.25 -5.18
C LEU A 12 -16.15 -11.03 -4.09
N GLY A 13 -17.44 -11.20 -4.45
CA GLY A 13 -18.57 -11.04 -3.54
C GLY A 13 -19.04 -9.60 -3.31
N LEU A 14 -18.46 -8.62 -4.00
CA LEU A 14 -18.88 -7.22 -3.93
C LEU A 14 -19.58 -6.75 -5.21
N ASP A 15 -20.46 -5.79 -5.06
CA ASP A 15 -21.04 -5.06 -6.19
C ASP A 15 -19.96 -4.18 -6.85
N PRO A 16 -20.11 -3.86 -8.14
CA PRO A 16 -19.19 -2.96 -8.83
C PRO A 16 -19.09 -1.59 -8.17
N ILE A 17 -17.86 -1.10 -8.02
CA ILE A 17 -17.56 0.16 -7.36
C ILE A 17 -16.96 1.13 -8.36
N ASP A 18 -17.53 2.34 -8.41
CA ASP A 18 -17.02 3.47 -9.15
C ASP A 18 -16.54 4.54 -8.15
N LEU A 19 -15.37 5.09 -8.38
CA LEU A 19 -14.79 6.11 -7.51
C LEU A 19 -13.79 6.95 -8.31
N ASP A 20 -13.87 8.26 -8.14
CA ASP A 20 -12.88 9.20 -8.64
C ASP A 20 -12.22 9.94 -7.48
N LEU A 21 -10.90 9.92 -7.44
CA LEU A 21 -10.08 10.62 -6.46
C LEU A 21 -9.15 11.59 -7.16
N ALA A 22 -9.22 12.85 -6.79
CA ALA A 22 -8.30 13.85 -7.28
C ALA A 22 -6.92 13.70 -6.63
N ALA A 23 -5.90 14.25 -7.27
CA ALA A 23 -4.56 14.28 -6.69
C ALA A 23 -4.57 14.99 -5.32
N GLY A 24 -3.92 14.37 -4.34
CA GLY A 24 -3.87 14.89 -2.97
C GLY A 24 -5.13 14.64 -2.14
N GLU A 25 -6.19 14.12 -2.74
CA GLU A 25 -7.41 13.78 -2.01
C GLU A 25 -7.19 12.55 -1.11
N ARG A 26 -7.85 12.57 0.04
CA ARG A 26 -7.85 11.48 1.00
C ARG A 26 -9.25 10.97 1.21
N VAL A 27 -9.43 9.66 1.10
CA VAL A 27 -10.72 9.01 1.31
C VAL A 27 -10.58 7.95 2.40
N PHE A 28 -11.55 7.94 3.30
CA PHE A 28 -11.65 6.92 4.33
C PHE A 28 -12.65 5.86 3.90
N LEU A 29 -12.19 4.61 3.87
CA LEU A 29 -13.04 3.46 3.60
C LEU A 29 -13.42 2.82 4.92
N SER A 30 -14.71 2.85 5.25
CA SER A 30 -15.25 2.33 6.52
C SER A 30 -16.35 1.31 6.27
N GLY A 31 -16.59 0.48 7.26
CA GLY A 31 -17.61 -0.54 7.23
C GLY A 31 -17.32 -1.67 8.20
N PRO A 32 -18.29 -2.58 8.43
CA PRO A 32 -18.11 -3.71 9.31
C PRO A 32 -17.03 -4.65 8.81
N SER A 33 -16.45 -5.43 9.71
CA SER A 33 -15.54 -6.51 9.36
C SER A 33 -16.20 -7.49 8.39
N GLY A 34 -15.46 -7.91 7.36
CA GLY A 34 -16.01 -8.80 6.33
C GLY A 34 -16.80 -8.10 5.22
N SER A 35 -16.90 -6.77 5.21
CA SER A 35 -17.59 -6.02 4.15
C SER A 35 -16.81 -5.91 2.84
N GLY A 36 -15.55 -6.37 2.79
CA GLY A 36 -14.75 -6.40 1.58
C GLY A 36 -13.77 -5.24 1.41
N LYS A 37 -13.54 -4.43 2.44
CA LYS A 37 -12.62 -3.28 2.39
C LYS A 37 -11.21 -3.68 1.95
N SER A 38 -10.65 -4.73 2.55
CA SER A 38 -9.32 -5.22 2.20
C SER A 38 -9.27 -5.79 0.78
N LEU A 39 -10.33 -6.44 0.33
CA LEU A 39 -10.44 -6.95 -1.04
C LEU A 39 -10.41 -5.82 -2.06
N LEU A 40 -11.09 -4.71 -1.78
CA LEU A 40 -11.06 -3.54 -2.65
C LEU A 40 -9.65 -2.94 -2.73
N LEU A 41 -8.97 -2.76 -1.59
CA LEU A 41 -7.62 -2.22 -1.56
C LEU A 41 -6.62 -3.13 -2.30
N ARG A 42 -6.76 -4.44 -2.15
CA ARG A 42 -5.93 -5.42 -2.89
C ARG A 42 -6.18 -5.36 -4.39
N ALA A 43 -7.42 -5.20 -4.82
CA ALA A 43 -7.78 -5.04 -6.23
C ALA A 43 -7.18 -3.77 -6.83
N VAL A 44 -7.24 -2.65 -6.11
CA VAL A 44 -6.64 -1.37 -6.54
C VAL A 44 -5.13 -1.49 -6.70
N ALA A 45 -4.47 -2.21 -5.83
CA ALA A 45 -3.02 -2.46 -5.89
C ALA A 45 -2.62 -3.58 -6.88
N ASP A 46 -3.57 -4.16 -7.58
CA ASP A 46 -3.35 -5.29 -8.52
C ASP A 46 -2.70 -6.51 -7.85
N LEU A 47 -3.12 -6.80 -6.64
CA LEU A 47 -2.68 -8.00 -5.91
C LEU A 47 -3.59 -9.20 -6.15
N ASP A 48 -4.87 -8.95 -6.46
CA ASP A 48 -5.85 -9.97 -6.80
C ASP A 48 -6.54 -9.64 -8.12
N PRO A 49 -6.81 -10.63 -8.99
CA PRO A 49 -7.60 -10.43 -10.20
C PRO A 49 -9.00 -9.92 -9.86
N CYS A 50 -9.51 -8.97 -10.63
CA CYS A 50 -10.79 -8.33 -10.33
C CYS A 50 -11.40 -7.74 -11.59
N PRO A 51 -12.73 -7.91 -11.83
CA PRO A 51 -13.43 -7.19 -12.88
C PRO A 51 -13.34 -5.68 -12.69
N GLY A 52 -13.50 -4.94 -13.78
CA GLY A 52 -13.39 -3.51 -13.79
C GLY A 52 -11.98 -3.01 -14.05
N GLU A 53 -11.82 -1.70 -14.07
CA GLU A 53 -10.55 -1.07 -14.35
C GLU A 53 -10.17 -0.01 -13.33
N VAL A 54 -8.89 0.17 -13.13
CA VAL A 54 -8.32 1.22 -12.28
C VAL A 54 -7.37 2.05 -13.13
N TRP A 55 -7.50 3.37 -13.06
CA TRP A 55 -6.59 4.30 -13.71
C TRP A 55 -5.85 5.13 -12.67
N LEU A 56 -4.57 5.33 -12.90
CA LEU A 56 -3.77 6.30 -12.18
C LEU A 56 -3.18 7.29 -13.17
N ASP A 57 -3.50 8.55 -13.00
CA ASP A 57 -3.03 9.63 -13.88
C ASP A 57 -3.29 9.35 -15.36
N GLY A 58 -4.47 8.80 -15.66
CA GLY A 58 -4.86 8.45 -17.03
C GLY A 58 -4.28 7.15 -17.58
N THR A 59 -3.44 6.46 -16.83
CA THR A 59 -2.88 5.16 -17.21
C THR A 59 -3.69 4.04 -16.60
N ALA A 60 -4.24 3.15 -17.43
CA ALA A 60 -4.98 2.00 -16.96
C ALA A 60 -4.07 0.94 -16.31
N ARG A 61 -4.56 0.31 -15.26
CA ARG A 61 -3.87 -0.81 -14.60
C ARG A 61 -3.53 -1.93 -15.60
N SER A 62 -4.48 -2.27 -16.47
CA SER A 62 -4.30 -3.31 -17.49
C SER A 62 -3.27 -2.96 -18.57
N ALA A 63 -2.89 -1.70 -18.70
CA ALA A 63 -1.89 -1.25 -19.66
C ALA A 63 -0.45 -1.45 -19.17
N LEU A 64 -0.26 -1.81 -17.90
CA LEU A 64 1.05 -1.99 -17.28
C LEU A 64 1.21 -3.43 -16.75
N PRO A 65 2.42 -4.00 -16.82
CA PRO A 65 2.73 -5.19 -16.05
C PRO A 65 2.51 -4.96 -14.55
N ALA A 66 1.98 -5.95 -13.84
CA ALA A 66 1.65 -5.83 -12.42
C ALA A 66 2.80 -5.29 -11.53
N PRO A 67 4.08 -5.69 -11.73
CA PRO A 67 5.18 -5.10 -10.96
C PRO A 67 5.37 -3.60 -11.20
N GLN A 68 5.10 -3.10 -12.41
CA GLN A 68 5.19 -1.67 -12.70
C GLN A 68 4.02 -0.90 -12.08
N TRP A 69 2.81 -1.46 -12.11
CA TRP A 69 1.66 -0.87 -11.43
C TRP A 69 1.90 -0.73 -9.93
N ARG A 70 2.39 -1.79 -9.28
CA ARG A 70 2.63 -1.83 -7.83
C ARG A 70 3.74 -0.89 -7.37
N ARG A 71 4.61 -0.40 -8.26
CA ARG A 71 5.56 0.68 -7.95
C ARG A 71 4.89 2.04 -7.85
N ARG A 72 3.73 2.21 -8.50
CA ARG A 72 2.98 3.46 -8.53
C ARG A 72 1.84 3.46 -7.51
N VAL A 73 1.28 2.29 -7.20
CA VAL A 73 0.16 2.11 -6.28
C VAL A 73 0.60 1.13 -5.19
N ALA A 74 0.91 1.64 -4.03
CA ALA A 74 1.36 0.84 -2.90
C ALA A 74 0.21 0.54 -1.93
N LEU A 75 0.19 -0.66 -1.40
CA LEU A 75 -0.68 -1.07 -0.30
C LEU A 75 0.17 -1.32 0.95
N LEU A 76 -0.15 -0.60 2.03
CA LEU A 76 0.38 -0.91 3.35
C LEU A 76 -0.61 -1.84 4.06
N PRO A 77 -0.28 -3.12 4.27
CA PRO A 77 -1.16 -4.04 4.98
C PRO A 77 -1.23 -3.72 6.47
N ALA A 78 -2.30 -4.19 7.13
CA ALA A 78 -2.45 -4.03 8.57
C ALA A 78 -1.31 -4.67 9.36
N GLU A 79 -0.80 -5.81 8.89
CA GLU A 79 0.39 -6.47 9.41
C GLU A 79 1.46 -6.52 8.34
N ALA A 80 2.56 -5.79 8.57
CA ALA A 80 3.70 -5.81 7.68
C ALA A 80 4.46 -7.13 7.82
N HIS A 81 4.83 -7.72 6.70
CA HIS A 81 5.61 -8.95 6.67
C HIS A 81 7.11 -8.63 6.68
N TRP A 82 7.85 -9.31 7.55
CA TRP A 82 9.29 -9.15 7.73
C TRP A 82 9.97 -10.50 7.48
N TRP A 83 10.94 -10.53 6.55
CA TRP A 83 11.57 -11.77 6.08
C TRP A 83 13.03 -11.95 6.52
N ALA A 84 13.61 -10.94 7.15
CA ALA A 84 14.96 -10.96 7.68
C ALA A 84 14.97 -10.57 9.16
N ASP A 85 16.10 -10.75 9.83
CA ASP A 85 16.19 -10.57 11.28
C ASP A 85 16.37 -9.11 11.71
N SER A 86 16.94 -8.26 10.86
CA SER A 86 17.19 -6.85 11.17
C SER A 86 16.40 -5.88 10.30
N VAL A 87 16.14 -4.69 10.84
CA VAL A 87 15.44 -3.62 10.12
C VAL A 87 16.20 -3.22 8.85
N GLY A 88 17.51 -3.07 8.93
CA GLY A 88 18.31 -2.60 7.82
C GLY A 88 18.31 -3.50 6.58
N GLU A 89 18.08 -4.79 6.78
CA GLU A 89 17.99 -5.76 5.67
C GLU A 89 16.73 -5.57 4.82
N HIS A 90 15.75 -4.81 5.29
CA HIS A 90 14.48 -4.55 4.58
C HIS A 90 14.43 -3.19 3.91
N LEU A 91 15.36 -2.28 4.23
CA LEU A 91 15.30 -0.90 3.81
C LEU A 91 16.33 -0.59 2.72
N PRO A 92 16.00 0.30 1.77
CA PRO A 92 16.96 0.73 0.76
C PRO A 92 18.06 1.59 1.38
N ALA A 93 19.22 1.64 0.73
CA ALA A 93 20.28 2.58 1.09
C ALA A 93 19.80 4.02 0.94
N GLY A 94 20.21 4.90 1.87
CA GLY A 94 19.85 6.31 1.84
C GLY A 94 18.48 6.62 2.46
N CYS A 95 17.90 5.71 3.23
CA CYS A 95 16.59 5.88 3.87
C CYS A 95 16.63 6.69 5.17
N GLU A 96 17.78 7.19 5.62
CA GLU A 96 17.96 7.84 6.93
C GLU A 96 17.06 9.05 7.12
N ALA A 97 16.89 9.88 6.10
CA ALA A 97 16.00 11.04 6.15
C ALA A 97 14.53 10.61 6.33
N LEU A 98 14.10 9.57 5.64
CA LEU A 98 12.76 9.02 5.78
C LEU A 98 12.55 8.39 7.16
N LEU A 99 13.55 7.71 7.70
CA LEU A 99 13.49 7.20 9.08
C LEU A 99 13.32 8.33 10.08
N ALA A 100 14.04 9.44 9.92
CA ALA A 100 13.90 10.61 10.77
C ALA A 100 12.48 11.19 10.73
N ASP A 101 11.88 11.28 9.56
CA ASP A 101 10.49 11.73 9.38
C ASP A 101 9.49 10.81 10.09
N LEU A 102 9.81 9.53 10.21
CA LEU A 102 9.01 8.54 10.91
C LEU A 102 9.29 8.44 12.42
N GLY A 103 10.22 9.26 12.93
CA GLY A 103 10.59 9.32 14.34
C GLY A 103 11.67 8.32 14.75
N PHE A 104 12.50 7.86 13.82
CA PHE A 104 13.58 6.91 14.07
C PHE A 104 14.95 7.51 13.78
N GLY A 105 15.94 7.18 14.63
CA GLY A 105 17.33 7.49 14.36
C GLY A 105 18.02 6.46 13.48
N PRO A 106 19.24 6.73 13.01
CA PRO A 106 19.99 5.82 12.15
C PRO A 106 20.35 4.48 12.83
N GLU A 107 20.40 4.44 14.15
CA GLU A 107 20.63 3.22 14.93
C GLU A 107 19.53 2.16 14.72
N THR A 108 18.35 2.59 14.29
CA THR A 108 17.22 1.70 14.00
C THR A 108 17.55 0.62 12.98
N LEU A 109 18.44 0.90 12.04
CA LEU A 109 18.85 -0.06 11.02
C LEU A 109 19.49 -1.33 11.62
N GLY A 110 20.13 -1.22 12.78
CA GLY A 110 20.70 -2.34 13.52
C GLY A 110 19.75 -3.09 14.42
N TRP A 111 18.50 -2.63 14.55
CA TRP A 111 17.55 -3.27 15.45
C TRP A 111 17.04 -4.60 14.91
N ALA A 112 16.88 -5.56 15.83
CA ALA A 112 16.20 -6.81 15.50
C ALA A 112 14.70 -6.57 15.35
N ILE A 113 14.10 -7.21 14.35
CA ILE A 113 12.65 -7.14 14.10
C ILE A 113 11.86 -7.61 15.33
N SER A 114 12.36 -8.62 16.04
CA SER A 114 11.71 -9.18 17.22
C SER A 114 11.52 -8.20 18.36
N ARG A 115 12.33 -7.13 18.44
CA ARG A 115 12.22 -6.10 19.51
C ARG A 115 11.17 -5.03 19.21
N LEU A 116 10.70 -4.94 17.96
CA LEU A 116 9.81 -3.86 17.54
C LEU A 116 8.41 -4.04 18.11
N SER A 117 7.81 -2.93 18.56
CA SER A 117 6.39 -2.86 18.84
C SER A 117 5.57 -2.93 17.55
N THR A 118 4.27 -3.19 17.66
CA THR A 118 3.35 -3.18 16.50
C THR A 118 3.36 -1.83 15.78
N GLY A 119 3.32 -0.72 16.53
CA GLY A 119 3.37 0.62 15.96
C GLY A 119 4.70 0.94 15.26
N GLU A 120 5.82 0.48 15.84
CA GLU A 120 7.13 0.63 15.20
C GLU A 120 7.23 -0.17 13.91
N ARG A 121 6.74 -1.41 13.87
CA ARG A 121 6.67 -2.22 12.65
C ARG A 121 5.84 -1.55 11.57
N GLN A 122 4.69 -0.99 11.92
CA GLN A 122 3.80 -0.28 10.99
C GLN A 122 4.49 0.94 10.40
N ARG A 123 5.12 1.78 11.22
CA ARG A 123 5.83 2.97 10.75
C ARG A 123 7.03 2.63 9.88
N LEU A 124 7.84 1.63 10.27
CA LEU A 124 8.99 1.19 9.50
C LEU A 124 8.60 0.56 8.17
N ALA A 125 7.44 -0.08 8.09
CA ALA A 125 6.93 -0.61 6.83
C ALA A 125 6.66 0.48 5.78
N LEU A 126 6.42 1.73 6.18
CA LEU A 126 6.31 2.87 5.27
C LEU A 126 7.64 3.24 4.61
N ALA A 127 8.76 2.87 5.21
CA ALA A 127 10.10 3.18 4.71
C ALA A 127 10.65 2.13 3.73
N ARG A 128 9.97 1.00 3.56
CA ARG A 128 10.36 -0.11 2.69
C ARG A 128 10.14 0.15 1.22
#